data_e0478acf09f3b269ddb72c453656f9e4
#
_entry.id   e0478acf09f3b269ddb72c453656f9e4
#
_cell.length_a   1.000
_cell.length_b   1.000
_cell.length_c   1.000
_cell.angle_alpha   90.00
_cell.angle_beta   90.00
_cell.angle_gamma   90.00
#
_symmetry.space_group_name_H-M   'P 1'
#
loop_
_entity.id
_entity.type
_entity.pdbx_description
1 polymer ?
#
loop_
_entity_poly.entity_id
_entity_poly.type
_entity_poly.pdbx_seq_one_letter_code
_entity_poly.pdbx_strand_id
1 'polypeptide(L)'
;MRKLISLVSAIVISLVSFTGIALSADSKKPTRIPVHNWSSQVVMAYVIGGIFESIGGNVEYVPADSQAVYESIRIGDVDISHEVWQSAFGKSFDAARDAGGLLDW
;
A
#
# COMPACT_ATOMS: atom_id res chain seq x y z
N MET A 1 13.60 16.45 -49.25
CA MET A 1 13.62 15.08 -48.72
C MET A 1 14.37 14.94 -47.39
N ARG A 2 15.56 15.46 -47.24
CA ARG A 2 16.32 15.35 -45.97
C ARG A 2 15.60 15.96 -44.76
N LYS A 3 14.90 17.09 -44.92
CA LYS A 3 14.15 17.77 -43.84
C LYS A 3 12.87 17.04 -43.44
N LEU A 4 12.21 16.35 -44.39
CA LEU A 4 11.03 15.52 -44.11
C LEU A 4 11.40 14.25 -43.31
N ILE A 5 12.51 13.63 -43.65
CA ILE A 5 13.02 12.45 -42.94
C ILE A 5 13.40 12.80 -41.51
N SER A 6 14.03 13.98 -41.27
CA SER A 6 14.31 14.45 -39.90
C SER A 6 13.04 14.70 -39.07
N LEU A 7 11.97 15.23 -39.68
CA LEU A 7 10.72 15.52 -38.98
C LEU A 7 10.00 14.21 -38.60
N VAL A 8 9.98 13.24 -39.50
CA VAL A 8 9.37 11.91 -39.27
C VAL A 8 10.15 11.16 -38.18
N SER A 9 11.47 11.22 -38.19
CA SER A 9 12.29 10.60 -37.13
C SER A 9 12.05 11.25 -35.75
N ALA A 10 11.90 12.57 -35.68
CA ALA A 10 11.60 13.25 -34.42
C ALA A 10 10.22 12.89 -33.86
N ILE A 11 9.21 12.71 -34.73
CA ILE A 11 7.87 12.32 -34.32
C ILE A 11 7.86 10.87 -33.82
N VAL A 12 8.55 9.97 -34.50
CA VAL A 12 8.64 8.55 -34.08
C VAL A 12 9.36 8.42 -32.75
N ILE A 13 10.43 9.16 -32.51
CA ILE A 13 11.16 9.16 -31.22
C ILE A 13 10.28 9.74 -30.11
N SER A 14 9.49 10.78 -30.37
CA SER A 14 8.56 11.35 -29.40
C SER A 14 7.42 10.39 -29.02
N LEU A 15 6.91 9.59 -29.96
CA LEU A 15 5.87 8.59 -29.69
C LEU A 15 6.40 7.40 -28.87
N VAL A 16 7.64 7.00 -29.11
CA VAL A 16 8.27 5.91 -28.34
C VAL A 16 8.58 6.31 -26.89
N SER A 17 8.86 7.61 -26.67
CA SER A 17 9.12 8.11 -25.32
C SER A 17 7.87 8.18 -24.43
N PHE A 18 6.67 8.13 -25.01
CA PHE A 18 5.41 8.20 -24.25
C PHE A 18 4.87 6.82 -23.84
N THR A 19 5.42 5.74 -24.37
CA THR A 19 4.99 4.38 -23.99
C THR A 19 5.69 3.83 -22.75
N GLY A 20 6.56 4.61 -22.12
CA GLY A 20 7.24 4.25 -20.88
C GLY A 20 6.52 4.66 -19.59
N ILE A 21 5.31 5.22 -19.68
CA ILE A 21 4.54 5.64 -18.51
C ILE A 21 3.45 4.62 -18.25
N ALA A 22 3.55 3.99 -17.09
CA ALA A 22 2.55 3.15 -16.45
C ALA A 22 2.68 1.65 -16.69
N LEU A 23 3.78 1.10 -16.27
CA LEU A 23 3.75 -0.18 -15.62
C LEU A 23 4.40 0.00 -14.25
N SER A 24 3.78 0.83 -13.41
CA SER A 24 3.73 0.51 -12.01
C SER A 24 2.93 -0.79 -11.97
N ALA A 25 3.61 -1.90 -12.18
CA ALA A 25 3.03 -3.19 -11.94
C ALA A 25 2.68 -3.18 -10.45
N ASP A 26 1.40 -3.20 -10.15
CA ASP A 26 0.94 -3.43 -8.79
C ASP A 26 1.73 -4.61 -8.26
N SER A 27 2.33 -4.42 -7.09
CA SER A 27 3.15 -5.45 -6.48
C SER A 27 2.33 -6.73 -6.42
N LYS A 28 2.84 -7.85 -6.95
CA LYS A 28 2.21 -9.17 -6.80
C LYS A 28 2.28 -9.67 -5.35
N LYS A 29 2.99 -8.95 -4.48
CA LYS A 29 3.03 -9.26 -3.06
C LYS A 29 1.65 -9.02 -2.45
N PRO A 30 1.18 -9.89 -1.56
CA PRO A 30 -0.08 -9.65 -0.88
C PRO A 30 0.00 -8.43 0.03
N THR A 31 -1.09 -7.66 0.09
CA THR A 31 -1.28 -6.67 1.14
C THR A 31 -1.58 -7.39 2.44
N ARG A 32 -0.74 -7.21 3.45
CA ARG A 32 -0.89 -7.87 4.74
C ARG A 32 -1.74 -7.02 5.66
N ILE A 33 -2.91 -7.56 6.02
CA ILE A 33 -3.92 -6.89 6.83
C ILE A 33 -3.92 -7.51 8.23
N PRO A 34 -3.74 -6.73 9.30
CA PRO A 34 -3.77 -7.26 10.66
C PRO A 34 -5.19 -7.68 11.05
N VAL A 35 -5.29 -8.78 11.76
CA VAL A 35 -6.52 -9.27 12.39
C VAL A 35 -6.31 -9.32 13.90
N HIS A 36 -7.05 -8.48 14.61
CA HIS A 36 -7.04 -8.41 16.08
C HIS A 36 -8.10 -9.33 16.68
N ASN A 37 -8.37 -9.16 17.97
CA ASN A 37 -9.28 -10.03 18.73
C ASN A 37 -10.63 -9.37 19.07
N TRP A 38 -11.01 -8.28 18.40
CA TRP A 38 -12.34 -7.68 18.60
C TRP A 38 -13.12 -7.55 17.28
N SER A 39 -14.45 -7.60 17.41
CA SER A 39 -15.36 -7.86 16.29
C SER A 39 -15.32 -6.81 15.19
N SER A 40 -15.29 -5.51 15.52
CA SER A 40 -15.29 -4.43 14.51
C SER A 40 -14.05 -4.51 13.63
N GLN A 41 -12.90 -4.70 14.25
CA GLN A 41 -11.63 -4.78 13.54
C GLN A 41 -11.57 -6.03 12.64
N VAL A 42 -12.04 -7.19 13.13
CA VAL A 42 -12.09 -8.42 12.33
C VAL A 42 -12.98 -8.23 11.09
N VAL A 43 -14.19 -7.70 11.28
CA VAL A 43 -15.11 -7.44 10.16
C VAL A 43 -14.50 -6.50 9.15
N MET A 44 -13.91 -5.38 9.60
CA MET A 44 -13.32 -4.40 8.71
C MET A 44 -12.07 -4.91 8.00
N ALA A 45 -11.27 -5.74 8.64
CA ALA A 45 -10.13 -6.39 7.99
C ALA A 45 -10.59 -7.20 6.76
N TYR A 46 -11.64 -8.00 6.90
CA TYR A 46 -12.18 -8.78 5.78
C TYR A 46 -12.90 -7.93 4.74
N VAL A 47 -13.57 -6.86 5.14
CA VAL A 47 -14.19 -5.92 4.20
C VAL A 47 -13.12 -5.25 3.33
N ILE A 48 -12.07 -4.73 3.95
CA ILE A 48 -10.97 -4.06 3.23
C ILE A 48 -10.24 -5.07 2.35
N GLY A 49 -9.95 -6.25 2.85
CA GLY A 49 -9.33 -7.31 2.06
C GLY A 49 -10.17 -7.69 0.85
N GLY A 50 -11.48 -7.87 1.02
CA GLY A 50 -12.39 -8.14 -0.09
C GLY A 50 -12.43 -7.03 -1.15
N ILE A 51 -12.28 -5.76 -0.74
CA ILE A 51 -12.15 -4.64 -1.69
C ILE A 51 -10.84 -4.78 -2.49
N PHE A 52 -9.71 -5.03 -1.85
CA PHE A 52 -8.43 -5.23 -2.55
C PHE A 52 -8.49 -6.41 -3.52
N GLU A 53 -9.07 -7.54 -3.10
CA GLU A 53 -9.25 -8.70 -3.97
C GLU A 53 -10.16 -8.41 -5.17
N SER A 54 -11.22 -7.62 -4.97
CA SER A 54 -12.17 -7.27 -6.04
C SER A 54 -11.54 -6.43 -7.15
N ILE A 55 -10.47 -5.71 -6.85
CA ILE A 55 -9.70 -4.93 -7.85
C ILE A 55 -8.46 -5.68 -8.35
N GLY A 56 -8.33 -6.96 -8.05
CA GLY A 56 -7.26 -7.82 -8.55
C GLY A 56 -6.00 -7.85 -7.66
N GLY A 57 -6.06 -7.30 -6.45
CA GLY A 57 -4.98 -7.39 -5.46
C GLY A 57 -4.94 -8.73 -4.76
N ASN A 58 -3.80 -9.06 -4.17
CA ASN A 58 -3.65 -10.20 -3.28
C ASN A 58 -3.68 -9.73 -1.82
N VAL A 59 -4.26 -10.53 -0.94
CA VAL A 59 -4.39 -10.21 0.49
C VAL A 59 -3.88 -11.37 1.33
N GLU A 60 -3.24 -11.04 2.43
CA GLU A 60 -2.87 -11.95 3.50
C GLU A 60 -3.36 -11.40 4.84
N TYR A 61 -4.07 -12.21 5.60
CA TYR A 61 -4.56 -11.84 6.93
C TYR A 61 -3.59 -12.33 7.98
N VAL A 62 -3.04 -11.39 8.76
CA VAL A 62 -1.99 -11.65 9.74
C VAL A 62 -2.52 -11.42 11.15
N PRO A 63 -2.57 -12.42 12.03
CA PRO A 63 -2.88 -12.19 13.43
C PRO A 63 -1.92 -11.17 14.05
N ALA A 64 -2.45 -10.15 14.69
CA ALA A 64 -1.65 -9.08 15.28
C ALA A 64 -2.23 -8.58 16.60
N ASP A 65 -1.36 -8.33 17.58
CA ASP A 65 -1.75 -7.68 18.82
C ASP A 65 -2.00 -6.18 18.60
N SER A 66 -3.00 -5.63 19.29
CA SER A 66 -3.44 -4.25 19.12
C SER A 66 -2.41 -3.20 19.50
N GLN A 67 -1.51 -3.50 20.42
CA GLN A 67 -0.42 -2.60 20.80
C GLN A 67 0.79 -2.76 19.88
N ALA A 68 1.06 -3.99 19.47
CA ALA A 68 2.22 -4.34 18.66
C ALA A 68 2.02 -3.99 17.17
N VAL A 69 0.79 -3.78 16.70
CA VAL A 69 0.48 -3.56 15.27
C VAL A 69 1.23 -2.38 14.68
N TYR A 70 1.42 -1.31 15.43
CA TYR A 70 2.11 -0.11 14.94
C TYR A 70 3.60 -0.37 14.68
N GLU A 71 4.24 -1.12 15.56
CA GLU A 71 5.61 -1.57 15.32
C GLU A 71 5.67 -2.56 14.16
N SER A 72 4.69 -3.47 14.05
CA SER A 72 4.60 -4.42 12.94
C SER A 72 4.47 -3.72 11.58
N ILE A 73 3.75 -2.59 11.51
CA ILE A 73 3.71 -1.75 10.30
C ILE A 73 5.10 -1.13 10.06
N ARG A 74 5.69 -0.54 11.08
CA ARG A 74 6.99 0.14 10.97
C ARG A 74 8.09 -0.78 10.44
N ILE A 75 8.13 -2.04 10.89
CA ILE A 75 9.13 -3.02 10.45
C ILE A 75 8.70 -3.82 9.22
N GLY A 76 7.47 -3.62 8.73
CA GLY A 76 6.97 -4.23 7.51
C GLY A 76 6.43 -5.65 7.67
N ASP A 77 5.97 -6.04 8.84
CA ASP A 77 5.29 -7.34 9.06
C ASP A 77 3.83 -7.29 8.59
N VAL A 78 3.18 -6.14 8.72
CA VAL A 78 1.87 -5.83 8.14
C VAL A 78 1.94 -4.49 7.41
N ASP A 79 1.00 -4.23 6.51
CA ASP A 79 1.09 -3.08 5.61
C ASP A 79 0.15 -1.95 6.00
N ILE A 80 -0.95 -2.24 6.68
CA ILE A 80 -1.97 -1.25 7.08
C ILE A 80 -2.48 -1.50 8.50
N SER A 81 -3.02 -0.45 9.12
CA SER A 81 -3.95 -0.56 10.25
C SER A 81 -5.14 0.33 9.97
N HIS A 82 -6.32 -0.24 9.86
CA HIS A 82 -7.55 0.45 9.49
C HIS A 82 -8.33 0.97 10.69
N GLU A 83 -7.89 0.64 11.91
CA GLU A 83 -8.54 1.06 13.15
C GLU A 83 -7.49 1.43 14.18
N VAL A 84 -7.40 2.71 14.50
CA VAL A 84 -6.43 3.26 15.46
C VAL A 84 -7.19 3.91 16.61
N TRP A 85 -7.01 3.39 17.82
CA TRP A 85 -7.61 3.91 19.05
C TRP A 85 -6.57 4.68 19.86
N GLN A 86 -6.39 5.95 19.54
CA GLN A 86 -5.38 6.79 20.20
C GLN A 86 -5.55 6.86 21.72
N SER A 87 -6.79 6.84 22.23
CA SER A 87 -7.05 6.84 23.67
C SER A 87 -6.53 5.60 24.39
N ALA A 88 -6.49 4.47 23.72
CA ALA A 88 -6.03 3.20 24.30
C ALA A 88 -4.57 2.88 23.96
N PHE A 89 -4.14 3.17 22.73
CA PHE A 89 -2.85 2.72 22.18
C PHE A 89 -1.95 3.86 21.71
N GLY A 90 -2.29 5.12 22.03
CA GLY A 90 -1.58 6.31 21.54
C GLY A 90 -0.09 6.30 21.81
N LYS A 91 0.36 5.77 22.95
CA LYS A 91 1.80 5.68 23.26
C LYS A 91 2.55 4.76 22.27
N SER A 92 1.96 3.62 21.91
CA SER A 92 2.56 2.68 20.95
C SER A 92 2.53 3.25 19.53
N PHE A 93 1.44 3.91 19.16
CA PHE A 93 1.30 4.62 17.90
C PHE A 93 2.34 5.75 17.77
N ASP A 94 2.42 6.64 18.76
CA ASP A 94 3.38 7.75 18.76
C ASP A 94 4.82 7.27 18.70
N ALA A 95 5.16 6.22 19.43
CA ALA A 95 6.50 5.65 19.40
C ALA A 95 6.87 5.11 18.02
N ALA A 96 5.97 4.40 17.36
CA ALA A 96 6.21 3.86 16.01
C ALA A 96 6.28 4.99 14.96
N ARG A 97 5.40 5.98 15.04
CA ARG A 97 5.42 7.17 14.16
C ARG A 97 6.72 7.94 14.32
N ASP A 98 7.14 8.24 15.55
CA ASP A 98 8.32 9.05 15.83
C ASP A 98 9.63 8.30 15.47
N ALA A 99 9.61 6.98 15.49
CA ALA A 99 10.71 6.14 14.99
C ALA A 99 10.81 6.12 13.45
N GLY A 100 9.79 6.62 12.74
CA GLY A 100 9.73 6.67 11.28
C GLY A 100 9.24 5.36 10.64
N GLY A 101 8.78 5.46 9.40
CA GLY A 101 8.25 4.30 8.65
C GLY A 101 6.76 4.06 8.82
N LEU A 102 6.05 4.92 9.54
CA LEU A 102 4.60 4.91 9.68
C LEU A 102 4.03 6.15 9.01
N LEU A 103 3.07 5.96 8.10
CA LEU A 103 2.30 7.04 7.50
C LEU A 103 0.98 7.17 8.23
N ASP A 104 0.70 8.36 8.73
CA ASP A 104 -0.53 8.74 9.41
C ASP A 104 -1.32 9.68 8.51
N TRP A 105 -2.59 9.37 8.28
CA TRP A 105 -3.50 10.10 7.40
C TRP A 105 -4.70 10.66 8.17
#